data_523b02dbb916510df58a17ee7d28dd17
#
_entry.id   523b02dbb916510df58a17ee7d28dd17
#
_cell.length_a   1.000
_cell.length_b   1.000
_cell.length_c   1.000
_cell.angle_alpha   90.00
_cell.angle_beta   90.00
_cell.angle_gamma   90.00
#
_symmetry.space_group_name_H-M   'P 1'
#
loop_
_entity.id
_entity.type
_entity.pdbx_description
1 polymer ?
#
loop_
_entity_poly.entity_id
_entity_poly.type
_entity_poly.pdbx_seq_one_letter_code
_entity_poly.pdbx_strand_id
1 'polypeptide(L)'
;TSVSRGLGDVYKRQTLESDADRKKACLWFFVWQTPFLFLMIIIGLASRVMFPVEGVFDPELALPKLAMDVLGPFWVGVILASIFAATMSTADSQVLACTAAITDDLIPEWSQNHSATKLTTISMAIVATMISLGALYSGNNSVFSLVVLAVYGLGGVFIPLLIVRFSGYQPSSEHSIIMMIAALSGVIAWRAMGLNNDIFESVPGMGAAFIAHFVMLASKKAVSYTHLTLPTTLQV
;
A
#
# COMPACT_ATOMS: atom_id res chain seq x y z
N THR A 1 26.52 15.17 3.96
CA THR A 1 25.12 15.28 4.33
C THR A 1 24.25 15.02 3.08
N SER A 2 23.90 13.76 2.85
CA SER A 2 22.94 13.39 1.82
C SER A 2 21.57 13.86 2.28
N VAL A 3 21.10 14.95 1.73
CA VAL A 3 19.69 15.36 1.83
C VAL A 3 18.90 14.34 1.01
N SER A 4 18.38 13.33 1.66
CA SER A 4 17.43 12.39 1.08
C SER A 4 16.14 13.17 0.78
N ARG A 5 15.95 13.53 -0.49
CA ARG A 5 14.75 14.18 -0.98
C ARG A 5 13.69 13.12 -1.23
N GLY A 6 12.63 13.15 -0.47
CA GLY A 6 11.38 12.54 -0.92
C GLY A 6 10.99 11.17 -0.40
N LEU A 7 11.58 10.68 0.65
CA LEU A 7 11.01 9.55 1.38
C LEU A 7 9.91 10.08 2.31
N GLY A 8 8.68 9.71 2.02
CA GLY A 8 7.49 10.14 2.72
C GLY A 8 7.50 9.88 4.24
N ASP A 9 6.35 9.85 4.88
CA ASP A 9 6.15 9.80 6.33
C ASP A 9 6.96 8.74 7.10
N VAL A 10 7.40 7.66 6.44
CA VAL A 10 8.27 6.62 7.03
C VAL A 10 9.66 7.19 7.33
N TYR A 11 10.20 8.00 6.43
CA TYR A 11 11.53 8.59 6.61
C TYR A 11 11.53 9.71 7.66
N LYS A 12 10.46 10.49 7.70
CA LYS A 12 10.27 11.49 8.77
C LYS A 12 10.22 10.85 10.16
N ARG A 13 9.71 9.63 10.28
CA ARG A 13 9.71 8.88 11.55
C ARG A 13 11.08 8.34 11.93
N GLN A 14 11.93 8.02 10.95
CA GLN A 14 13.32 7.60 11.20
C GLN A 14 14.24 8.75 11.59
N THR A 15 13.85 9.99 11.27
CA THR A 15 14.58 11.21 11.64
C THR A 15 14.27 11.74 13.03
N LEU A 16 13.33 11.10 13.76
CA LEU A 16 13.03 11.48 15.13
C LEU A 16 14.13 11.02 16.09
N GLU A 17 14.75 11.96 16.77
CA GLU A 17 15.97 11.76 17.56
C GLU A 17 15.74 10.92 18.85
N SER A 18 14.49 10.86 19.36
CA SER A 18 14.20 10.16 20.60
C SER A 18 12.96 9.27 20.54
N ASP A 19 12.93 8.23 21.38
CA ASP A 19 11.75 7.37 21.59
C ASP A 19 10.54 8.15 22.12
N ALA A 20 10.78 9.21 22.89
CA ALA A 20 9.73 10.08 23.41
C ALA A 20 9.06 10.86 22.28
N ASP A 21 9.84 11.35 21.32
CA ASP A 21 9.29 12.09 20.17
C ASP A 21 8.55 11.18 19.22
N ARG A 22 9.00 9.93 19.03
CA ARG A 22 8.25 8.90 18.29
C ARG A 22 6.89 8.62 18.94
N LYS A 23 6.84 8.45 20.25
CA LYS A 23 5.57 8.24 20.98
C LYS A 23 4.64 9.44 20.86
N LYS A 24 5.16 10.67 21.00
CA LYS A 24 4.39 11.89 20.78
C LYS A 24 3.85 12.00 19.36
N ALA A 25 4.67 11.73 18.35
CA ALA A 25 4.26 11.74 16.95
C ALA A 25 3.13 10.72 16.67
N CYS A 26 3.26 9.49 17.21
CA CYS A 26 2.20 8.50 17.14
C CYS A 26 0.92 8.96 17.84
N LEU A 27 1.02 9.51 19.05
CA LEU A 27 -0.13 10.02 19.78
C LEU A 27 -0.85 11.13 18.99
N TRP A 28 -0.12 12.13 18.49
CA TRP A 28 -0.70 13.20 17.68
C TRP A 28 -1.30 12.70 16.38
N PHE A 29 -0.70 11.68 15.76
CA PHE A 29 -1.30 11.02 14.60
C PHE A 29 -2.68 10.45 14.93
N PHE A 30 -2.82 9.69 16.02
CA PHE A 30 -4.11 9.13 16.41
C PHE A 30 -5.12 10.19 16.85
N VAL A 31 -4.67 11.22 17.57
CA VAL A 31 -5.53 12.34 18.00
C VAL A 31 -6.10 13.08 16.79
N TRP A 32 -5.36 13.20 15.70
CA TRP A 32 -5.82 13.83 14.47
C TRP A 32 -6.63 12.88 13.58
N GLN A 33 -6.15 11.67 13.40
CA GLN A 33 -6.75 10.69 12.49
C GLN A 33 -8.11 10.21 12.97
N THR A 34 -8.30 10.02 14.27
CA THR A 34 -9.54 9.47 14.82
C THR A 34 -10.75 10.38 14.59
N PRO A 35 -10.73 11.70 14.92
CA PRO A 35 -11.84 12.59 14.59
C PRO A 35 -12.10 12.69 13.09
N PHE A 36 -11.06 12.68 12.27
CA PHE A 36 -11.19 12.71 10.83
C PHE A 36 -11.97 11.50 10.30
N LEU A 37 -11.65 10.29 10.76
CA LEU A 37 -12.38 9.07 10.39
C LEU A 37 -13.85 9.13 10.81
N PHE A 38 -14.13 9.58 12.02
CA PHE A 38 -15.51 9.74 12.49
C PHE A 38 -16.29 10.76 11.66
N LEU A 39 -15.70 11.89 11.31
CA LEU A 39 -16.33 12.89 10.45
C LEU A 39 -16.64 12.32 9.07
N MET A 40 -15.73 11.56 8.47
CA MET A 40 -15.95 10.91 7.16
C MET A 40 -17.07 9.88 7.20
N ILE A 41 -17.18 9.09 8.29
CA ILE A 41 -18.28 8.16 8.50
C ILE A 41 -19.63 8.93 8.61
N ILE A 42 -19.66 10.02 9.39
CA ILE A 42 -20.85 10.86 9.53
C ILE A 42 -21.28 11.44 8.19
N ILE A 43 -20.34 11.96 7.39
CA ILE A 43 -20.60 12.49 6.04
C ILE A 43 -21.16 11.38 5.13
N GLY A 44 -20.59 10.19 5.15
CA GLY A 44 -21.07 9.04 4.40
C GLY A 44 -22.49 8.63 4.79
N LEU A 45 -22.80 8.58 6.08
CA LEU A 45 -24.14 8.28 6.57
C LEU A 45 -25.14 9.39 6.23
N ALA A 46 -24.75 10.66 6.38
CA ALA A 46 -25.60 11.80 6.02
C ALA A 46 -25.93 11.79 4.53
N SER A 47 -24.96 11.53 3.66
CA SER A 47 -25.18 11.42 2.22
C SER A 47 -26.16 10.27 1.88
N ARG A 48 -26.05 9.12 2.59
CA ARG A 48 -26.97 7.99 2.40
C ARG A 48 -28.42 8.32 2.77
N VAL A 49 -28.61 9.16 3.79
CA VAL A 49 -29.95 9.62 4.21
C VAL A 49 -30.51 10.65 3.23
N MET A 50 -29.69 11.58 2.77
CA MET A 50 -30.11 12.65 1.86
C MET A 50 -30.33 12.15 0.41
N PHE A 51 -29.56 11.12 -0.01
CA PHE A 51 -29.63 10.55 -1.36
C PHE A 51 -29.97 9.05 -1.31
N PRO A 52 -31.20 8.68 -0.91
CA PRO A 52 -31.56 7.28 -0.62
C PRO A 52 -31.79 6.42 -1.87
N VAL A 53 -31.82 6.98 -3.06
CA VAL A 53 -32.20 6.25 -4.29
C VAL A 53 -30.99 5.46 -4.80
N GLU A 54 -31.06 4.14 -4.68
CA GLU A 54 -30.06 3.22 -5.21
C GLU A 54 -30.02 3.27 -6.74
N GLY A 55 -28.81 3.33 -7.29
CA GLY A 55 -28.57 3.31 -8.75
C GLY A 55 -28.54 4.66 -9.46
N VAL A 56 -28.98 5.76 -8.81
CA VAL A 56 -28.95 7.12 -9.40
C VAL A 56 -27.81 7.97 -8.80
N PHE A 57 -27.33 7.59 -7.63
CA PHE A 57 -26.32 8.33 -6.88
C PHE A 57 -24.99 7.60 -6.89
N ASP A 58 -23.93 8.28 -7.38
CA ASP A 58 -22.57 7.78 -7.27
C ASP A 58 -22.00 8.08 -5.87
N PRO A 59 -21.71 7.04 -5.06
CA PRO A 59 -21.18 7.21 -3.70
C PRO A 59 -19.83 7.95 -3.65
N GLU A 60 -19.05 7.92 -4.71
CA GLU A 60 -17.75 8.62 -4.79
C GLU A 60 -17.94 10.15 -4.86
N LEU A 61 -19.10 10.61 -5.28
CA LEU A 61 -19.49 12.01 -5.32
C LEU A 61 -20.23 12.48 -4.05
N ALA A 62 -20.30 11.66 -3.00
CA ALA A 62 -21.07 11.95 -1.79
C ALA A 62 -20.69 13.30 -1.15
N LEU A 63 -19.40 13.53 -0.90
CA LEU A 63 -18.91 14.74 -0.26
C LEU A 63 -19.15 16.00 -1.13
N PRO A 64 -18.81 16.04 -2.43
CA PRO A 64 -19.12 17.18 -3.29
C PRO A 64 -20.59 17.50 -3.38
N LYS A 65 -21.46 16.49 -3.56
CA LYS A 65 -22.91 16.69 -3.68
C LYS A 65 -23.53 17.17 -2.39
N LEU A 66 -23.16 16.55 -1.25
CA LEU A 66 -23.62 16.99 0.05
C LEU A 66 -23.23 18.46 0.32
N ALA A 67 -22.00 18.82 -0.05
CA ALA A 67 -21.54 20.20 0.06
C ALA A 67 -22.39 21.18 -0.78
N MET A 68 -22.72 20.80 -2.02
CA MET A 68 -23.55 21.64 -2.90
C MET A 68 -24.97 21.83 -2.38
N ASP A 69 -25.53 20.84 -1.69
CA ASP A 69 -26.89 20.91 -1.17
C ASP A 69 -26.99 21.66 0.16
N VAL A 70 -25.95 21.61 0.99
CA VAL A 70 -25.98 22.14 2.36
C VAL A 70 -25.27 23.48 2.50
N LEU A 71 -24.29 23.76 1.64
CA LEU A 71 -23.40 24.90 1.80
C LEU A 71 -23.61 25.95 0.70
N GLY A 72 -23.30 27.22 1.03
CA GLY A 72 -23.25 28.30 0.03
C GLY A 72 -22.08 28.15 -0.94
N PRO A 73 -22.14 28.81 -2.12
CA PRO A 73 -21.16 28.63 -3.22
C PRO A 73 -19.69 28.81 -2.82
N PHE A 74 -19.41 29.74 -1.92
CA PHE A 74 -18.05 29.97 -1.40
C PHE A 74 -17.48 28.73 -0.71
N TRP A 75 -18.26 28.11 0.20
CA TRP A 75 -17.84 26.93 0.95
C TRP A 75 -17.74 25.68 0.08
N VAL A 76 -18.59 25.57 -0.92
CA VAL A 76 -18.49 24.53 -1.95
C VAL A 76 -17.14 24.62 -2.66
N GLY A 77 -16.75 25.84 -3.07
CA GLY A 77 -15.44 26.10 -3.67
C GLY A 77 -14.27 25.69 -2.76
N VAL A 78 -14.37 26.03 -1.47
CA VAL A 78 -13.34 25.63 -0.48
C VAL A 78 -13.23 24.10 -0.35
N ILE A 79 -14.35 23.39 -0.28
CA ILE A 79 -14.33 21.91 -0.18
C ILE A 79 -13.76 21.28 -1.44
N LEU A 80 -14.17 21.72 -2.63
CA LEU A 80 -13.65 21.21 -3.89
C LEU A 80 -12.14 21.47 -4.02
N ALA A 81 -11.69 22.66 -3.67
CA ALA A 81 -10.26 22.99 -3.65
C ALA A 81 -9.49 22.12 -2.64
N SER A 82 -10.06 21.84 -1.48
CA SER A 82 -9.46 20.97 -0.45
C SER A 82 -9.33 19.53 -0.92
N ILE A 83 -10.35 18.97 -1.57
CA ILE A 83 -10.32 17.63 -2.16
C ILE A 83 -9.20 17.57 -3.22
N PHE A 84 -9.16 18.56 -4.12
CA PHE A 84 -8.13 18.64 -5.16
C PHE A 84 -6.72 18.72 -4.57
N ALA A 85 -6.53 19.59 -3.57
CA ALA A 85 -5.24 19.73 -2.89
C ALA A 85 -4.79 18.45 -2.19
N ALA A 86 -5.72 17.75 -1.53
CA ALA A 86 -5.44 16.47 -0.87
C ALA A 86 -5.03 15.38 -1.87
N THR A 87 -5.75 15.26 -2.99
CA THR A 87 -5.43 14.28 -4.04
C THR A 87 -4.10 14.58 -4.71
N MET A 88 -3.80 15.85 -5.02
CA MET A 88 -2.49 16.25 -5.57
C MET A 88 -1.35 15.93 -4.61
N SER A 89 -1.49 16.27 -3.33
CA SER A 89 -0.46 16.00 -2.33
C SER A 89 -0.17 14.50 -2.19
N THR A 90 -1.22 13.67 -2.24
CA THR A 90 -1.08 12.21 -2.20
C THR A 90 -0.39 11.67 -3.45
N ALA A 91 -0.82 12.11 -4.63
CA ALA A 91 -0.22 11.67 -5.90
C ALA A 91 1.26 12.05 -5.99
N ASP A 92 1.61 13.29 -5.60
CA ASP A 92 3.01 13.77 -5.58
C ASP A 92 3.89 12.89 -4.66
N SER A 93 3.41 12.62 -3.45
CA SER A 93 4.13 11.78 -2.49
C SER A 93 4.35 10.35 -3.01
N GLN A 94 3.36 9.77 -3.67
CA GLN A 94 3.45 8.42 -4.23
C GLN A 94 4.40 8.36 -5.43
N VAL A 95 4.33 9.32 -6.34
CA VAL A 95 5.25 9.40 -7.49
C VAL A 95 6.69 9.56 -7.01
N LEU A 96 6.92 10.41 -6.00
CA LEU A 96 8.26 10.59 -5.41
C LEU A 96 8.74 9.32 -4.71
N ALA A 97 7.88 8.60 -3.99
CA ALA A 97 8.25 7.33 -3.35
C ALA A 97 8.62 6.26 -4.38
N CYS A 98 7.85 6.13 -5.47
CA CYS A 98 8.17 5.22 -6.57
C CYS A 98 9.47 5.61 -7.26
N THR A 99 9.70 6.93 -7.47
CA THR A 99 10.95 7.42 -8.04
C THR A 99 12.13 7.05 -7.17
N ALA A 100 12.04 7.29 -5.85
CA ALA A 100 13.10 6.95 -4.91
C ALA A 100 13.38 5.42 -4.90
N ALA A 101 12.35 4.58 -4.92
CA ALA A 101 12.53 3.13 -4.98
C ALA A 101 13.29 2.69 -6.25
N ILE A 102 13.07 3.36 -7.39
CA ILE A 102 13.79 3.04 -8.62
C ILE A 102 15.22 3.58 -8.58
N THR A 103 15.40 4.84 -8.18
CA THR A 103 16.71 5.51 -8.27
C THR A 103 17.65 5.14 -7.13
N ASP A 104 17.14 4.81 -5.95
CA ASP A 104 17.95 4.52 -4.78
C ASP A 104 18.10 3.02 -4.53
N ASP A 105 17.05 2.22 -4.79
CA ASP A 105 17.06 0.79 -4.49
C ASP A 105 17.35 -0.08 -5.71
N LEU A 106 16.77 0.22 -6.89
CA LEU A 106 16.94 -0.61 -8.10
C LEU A 106 18.16 -0.19 -8.92
N ILE A 107 18.37 1.10 -9.12
CA ILE A 107 19.47 1.65 -9.93
C ILE A 107 20.17 2.77 -9.14
N PRO A 108 20.95 2.45 -8.13
CA PRO A 108 21.59 3.45 -7.23
C PRO A 108 22.45 4.48 -7.95
N GLU A 109 22.95 4.14 -9.13
CA GLU A 109 23.76 5.04 -9.98
C GLU A 109 22.95 6.28 -10.43
N TRP A 110 21.63 6.15 -10.54
CA TRP A 110 20.74 7.23 -10.96
C TRP A 110 20.44 8.23 -9.85
N SER A 111 20.65 7.86 -8.59
CA SER A 111 20.38 8.76 -7.45
C SER A 111 21.26 10.02 -7.46
N GLN A 112 22.47 9.92 -8.03
CA GLN A 112 23.41 11.04 -8.17
C GLN A 112 23.17 11.85 -9.46
N ASN A 113 22.35 11.35 -10.38
CA ASN A 113 22.09 11.99 -11.66
C ASN A 113 20.71 12.68 -11.65
N HIS A 114 20.72 14.01 -11.49
CA HIS A 114 19.50 14.80 -11.46
C HIS A 114 18.59 14.62 -12.70
N SER A 115 19.18 14.48 -13.88
CA SER A 115 18.41 14.26 -15.11
C SER A 115 17.75 12.88 -15.14
N ALA A 116 18.44 11.84 -14.66
CA ALA A 116 17.88 10.49 -14.56
C ALA A 116 16.73 10.45 -13.55
N THR A 117 16.90 11.04 -12.36
CA THR A 117 15.83 11.14 -11.35
C THR A 117 14.61 11.88 -11.89
N LYS A 118 14.82 13.01 -12.58
CA LYS A 118 13.72 13.78 -13.20
C LYS A 118 12.99 12.96 -14.28
N LEU A 119 13.74 12.25 -15.13
CA LEU A 119 13.14 11.40 -16.17
C LEU A 119 12.34 10.27 -15.56
N THR A 120 12.86 9.62 -14.50
CA THR A 120 12.14 8.57 -13.76
C THR A 120 10.84 9.09 -13.18
N THR A 121 10.85 10.27 -12.55
CA THR A 121 9.64 10.90 -11.99
C THR A 121 8.58 11.14 -13.07
N ILE A 122 8.98 11.71 -14.21
CA ILE A 122 8.07 11.95 -15.35
C ILE A 122 7.54 10.62 -15.89
N SER A 123 8.40 9.62 -16.05
CA SER A 123 7.99 8.30 -16.53
C SER A 123 6.99 7.63 -15.60
N MET A 124 7.19 7.72 -14.29
CA MET A 124 6.23 7.20 -13.30
C MET A 124 4.88 7.90 -13.36
N ALA A 125 4.87 9.23 -13.51
CA ALA A 125 3.64 9.99 -13.68
C ALA A 125 2.89 9.61 -14.97
N ILE A 126 3.60 9.42 -16.07
CA ILE A 126 3.02 8.96 -17.35
C ILE A 126 2.44 7.55 -17.19
N VAL A 127 3.17 6.60 -16.60
CA VAL A 127 2.69 5.23 -16.38
C VAL A 127 1.44 5.21 -15.51
N ALA A 128 1.44 5.97 -14.41
CA ALA A 128 0.28 6.08 -13.52
C ALA A 128 -0.95 6.65 -14.27
N THR A 129 -0.74 7.68 -15.09
CA THR A 129 -1.81 8.28 -15.92
C THR A 129 -2.34 7.28 -16.94
N MET A 130 -1.47 6.53 -17.63
CA MET A 130 -1.87 5.51 -18.61
C MET A 130 -2.67 4.38 -17.95
N ILE A 131 -2.28 3.91 -16.77
CA ILE A 131 -3.02 2.91 -16.00
C ILE A 131 -4.40 3.46 -15.62
N SER A 132 -4.47 4.70 -15.13
CA SER A 132 -5.73 5.35 -14.77
C SER A 132 -6.68 5.49 -15.97
N LEU A 133 -6.17 5.93 -17.13
CA LEU A 133 -6.96 6.00 -18.34
C LEU A 133 -7.43 4.60 -18.80
N GLY A 134 -6.55 3.60 -18.74
CA GLY A 134 -6.90 2.21 -19.06
C GLY A 134 -8.03 1.68 -18.17
N ALA A 135 -8.02 1.98 -16.89
CA ALA A 135 -9.08 1.62 -15.96
C ALA A 135 -10.43 2.27 -16.33
N LEU A 136 -10.42 3.55 -16.71
CA LEU A 136 -11.60 4.26 -17.18
C LEU A 136 -12.19 3.63 -18.45
N TYR A 137 -11.36 3.29 -19.44
CA TYR A 137 -11.82 2.68 -20.68
C TYR A 137 -12.28 1.22 -20.52
N SER A 138 -11.82 0.51 -19.50
CA SER A 138 -12.24 -0.88 -19.23
C SER A 138 -13.61 -0.98 -18.53
N GLY A 139 -14.29 0.15 -18.28
CA GLY A 139 -15.59 0.19 -17.62
C GLY A 139 -15.52 -0.01 -16.10
N ASN A 140 -14.34 -0.09 -15.54
CA ASN A 140 -14.13 -0.18 -14.09
C ASN A 140 -13.92 1.23 -13.51
N ASN A 141 -15.00 2.00 -13.50
CA ASN A 141 -14.97 3.44 -13.20
C ASN A 141 -14.85 3.75 -11.70
N SER A 142 -14.83 2.74 -10.82
CA SER A 142 -14.75 2.97 -9.38
C SER A 142 -13.31 3.19 -8.94
N VAL A 143 -13.00 4.41 -8.52
CA VAL A 143 -11.73 4.79 -7.88
C VAL A 143 -11.54 4.00 -6.58
N PHE A 144 -12.62 3.81 -5.81
CA PHE A 144 -12.62 3.02 -4.59
C PHE A 144 -12.13 1.58 -4.85
N SER A 145 -12.61 0.92 -5.90
CA SER A 145 -12.17 -0.45 -6.25
C SER A 145 -10.68 -0.53 -6.57
N LEU A 146 -10.12 0.48 -7.24
CA LEU A 146 -8.68 0.55 -7.55
C LEU A 146 -7.84 0.79 -6.29
N VAL A 147 -8.28 1.68 -5.41
CA VAL A 147 -7.60 1.96 -4.14
C VAL A 147 -7.63 0.73 -3.23
N VAL A 148 -8.78 0.08 -3.12
CA VAL A 148 -8.95 -1.16 -2.33
C VAL A 148 -8.03 -2.25 -2.83
N LEU A 149 -7.95 -2.47 -4.15
CA LEU A 149 -7.03 -3.45 -4.74
C LEU A 149 -5.57 -3.13 -4.41
N ALA A 150 -5.16 -1.87 -4.53
CA ALA A 150 -3.79 -1.46 -4.21
C ALA A 150 -3.46 -1.68 -2.74
N VAL A 151 -4.35 -1.25 -1.82
CA VAL A 151 -4.17 -1.40 -0.37
C VAL A 151 -4.16 -2.87 0.05
N TYR A 152 -5.07 -3.68 -0.46
CA TYR A 152 -5.14 -5.10 -0.12
C TYR A 152 -4.03 -5.91 -0.77
N GLY A 153 -3.62 -5.54 -1.98
CA GLY A 153 -2.46 -6.13 -2.65
C GLY A 153 -1.19 -5.90 -1.85
N LEU A 154 -0.90 -4.64 -1.52
CA LEU A 154 0.26 -4.28 -0.71
C LEU A 154 0.18 -4.88 0.70
N GLY A 155 -0.97 -4.81 1.37
CA GLY A 155 -1.19 -5.41 2.68
C GLY A 155 -0.97 -6.92 2.65
N GLY A 156 -1.52 -7.62 1.67
CA GLY A 156 -1.34 -9.07 1.50
C GLY A 156 0.12 -9.48 1.33
N VAL A 157 0.92 -8.64 0.68
CA VAL A 157 2.34 -8.90 0.41
C VAL A 157 3.23 -8.54 1.61
N PHE A 158 3.07 -7.36 2.19
CA PHE A 158 4.03 -6.84 3.17
C PHE A 158 3.71 -7.20 4.62
N ILE A 159 2.42 -7.33 5.00
CA ILE A 159 2.04 -7.64 6.38
C ILE A 159 2.61 -8.99 6.84
N PRO A 160 2.51 -10.11 6.09
CA PRO A 160 3.10 -11.38 6.50
C PRO A 160 4.60 -11.30 6.71
N LEU A 161 5.30 -10.58 5.83
CA LEU A 161 6.75 -10.39 5.92
C LEU A 161 7.14 -9.63 7.19
N LEU A 162 6.38 -8.58 7.52
CA LEU A 162 6.58 -7.81 8.76
C LEU A 162 6.31 -8.66 10.00
N ILE A 163 5.23 -9.45 10.01
CA ILE A 163 4.89 -10.33 11.13
C ILE A 163 6.01 -11.34 11.35
N VAL A 164 6.52 -11.97 10.28
CA VAL A 164 7.63 -12.92 10.36
C VAL A 164 8.90 -12.26 10.92
N ARG A 165 9.21 -11.03 10.50
CA ARG A 165 10.35 -10.27 11.05
C ARG A 165 10.16 -9.89 12.50
N PHE A 166 8.97 -9.45 12.89
CA PHE A 166 8.66 -9.08 14.29
C PHE A 166 8.62 -10.30 15.22
N SER A 167 8.34 -11.51 14.70
CA SER A 167 8.46 -12.75 15.49
C SER A 167 9.91 -13.19 15.75
N GLY A 168 10.89 -12.39 15.32
CA GLY A 168 12.32 -12.64 15.54
C GLY A 168 13.01 -13.47 14.45
N TYR A 169 12.25 -13.96 13.46
CA TYR A 169 12.85 -14.66 12.33
C TYR A 169 13.35 -13.67 11.27
N GLN A 170 14.61 -13.84 10.84
CA GLN A 170 15.23 -13.03 9.78
C GLN A 170 15.20 -13.82 8.46
N PRO A 171 14.19 -13.62 7.60
CA PRO A 171 14.13 -14.32 6.32
C PRO A 171 15.26 -13.86 5.39
N SER A 172 15.85 -14.79 4.65
CA SER A 172 16.79 -14.44 3.57
C SER A 172 16.07 -13.68 2.45
N SER A 173 16.82 -13.02 1.57
CA SER A 173 16.24 -12.31 0.42
C SER A 173 15.39 -13.22 -0.45
N GLU A 174 15.86 -14.43 -0.76
CA GLU A 174 15.11 -15.42 -1.52
C GLU A 174 13.80 -15.82 -0.82
N HIS A 175 13.86 -16.05 0.49
CA HIS A 175 12.68 -16.39 1.29
C HIS A 175 11.65 -15.26 1.25
N SER A 176 12.09 -14.01 1.40
CA SER A 176 11.23 -12.83 1.34
C SER A 176 10.56 -12.70 -0.04
N ILE A 177 11.33 -12.88 -1.12
CA ILE A 177 10.82 -12.80 -2.49
C ILE A 177 9.77 -13.89 -2.76
N ILE A 178 10.03 -15.13 -2.33
CA ILE A 178 9.07 -16.23 -2.49
C ILE A 178 7.77 -15.95 -1.74
N MET A 179 7.85 -15.43 -0.51
CA MET A 179 6.67 -15.01 0.25
C MET A 179 5.88 -13.93 -0.49
N MET A 180 6.56 -12.93 -1.03
CA MET A 180 5.93 -11.82 -1.77
C MET A 180 5.26 -12.31 -3.05
N ILE A 181 5.91 -13.17 -3.82
CA ILE A 181 5.36 -13.76 -5.05
C ILE A 181 4.14 -14.64 -4.72
N ALA A 182 4.23 -15.47 -3.68
CA ALA A 182 3.11 -16.31 -3.24
C ALA A 182 1.91 -15.44 -2.81
N ALA A 183 2.15 -14.38 -2.04
CA ALA A 183 1.11 -13.44 -1.65
C ALA A 183 0.42 -12.79 -2.84
N LEU A 184 1.19 -12.25 -3.78
CA LEU A 184 0.67 -11.59 -4.96
C LEU A 184 -0.12 -12.57 -5.84
N SER A 185 0.40 -13.79 -6.02
CA SER A 185 -0.30 -14.86 -6.73
C SER A 185 -1.63 -15.22 -6.06
N GLY A 186 -1.67 -15.26 -4.73
CA GLY A 186 -2.89 -15.51 -3.95
C GLY A 186 -3.94 -14.41 -4.14
N VAL A 187 -3.52 -13.13 -4.09
CA VAL A 187 -4.40 -11.97 -4.36
C VAL A 187 -4.98 -12.03 -5.76
N ILE A 188 -4.14 -12.24 -6.77
CA ILE A 188 -4.56 -12.28 -8.18
C ILE A 188 -5.49 -13.46 -8.45
N ALA A 189 -5.14 -14.66 -7.96
CA ALA A 189 -5.95 -15.85 -8.15
C ALA A 189 -7.33 -15.70 -7.49
N TRP A 190 -7.40 -15.16 -6.27
CA TRP A 190 -8.67 -14.94 -5.58
C TRP A 190 -9.59 -13.99 -6.34
N ARG A 191 -9.03 -12.90 -6.85
CA ARG A 191 -9.77 -11.94 -7.67
C ARG A 191 -10.22 -12.54 -9.00
N ALA A 192 -9.35 -13.31 -9.67
CA ALA A 192 -9.68 -13.99 -10.93
C ALA A 192 -10.81 -15.02 -10.77
N MET A 193 -10.95 -15.63 -9.59
CA MET A 193 -12.05 -16.53 -9.24
C MET A 193 -13.35 -15.79 -8.88
N GLY A 194 -13.34 -14.45 -8.78
CA GLY A 194 -14.52 -13.65 -8.44
C GLY A 194 -14.95 -13.75 -6.97
N LEU A 195 -14.09 -14.24 -6.08
CA LEU A 195 -14.39 -14.46 -4.66
C LEU A 195 -14.15 -13.20 -3.78
N ASN A 196 -13.77 -12.10 -4.39
CA ASN A 196 -13.48 -10.83 -3.71
C ASN A 196 -14.73 -10.15 -3.09
N ASN A 197 -15.93 -10.60 -3.44
CA ASN A 197 -17.18 -10.12 -2.83
C ASN A 197 -17.45 -10.76 -1.45
N ASP A 198 -16.92 -11.96 -1.21
CA ASP A 198 -17.11 -12.70 0.04
C ASP A 198 -16.00 -12.42 1.05
N ILE A 199 -14.75 -12.44 0.59
CA ILE A 199 -13.56 -12.22 1.42
C ILE A 199 -12.58 -11.31 0.64
N PHE A 200 -12.06 -10.30 1.30
CA PHE A 200 -11.07 -9.39 0.72
C PHE A 200 -9.80 -10.13 0.29
N GLU A 201 -9.25 -9.76 -0.84
CA GLU A 201 -8.09 -10.39 -1.49
C GLU A 201 -6.83 -10.44 -0.61
N SER A 202 -6.70 -9.52 0.37
CA SER A 202 -5.59 -9.54 1.31
C SER A 202 -5.51 -10.80 2.16
N VAL A 203 -6.66 -11.40 2.52
CA VAL A 203 -6.71 -12.59 3.39
C VAL A 203 -6.09 -13.80 2.71
N PRO A 204 -6.53 -14.22 1.50
CA PRO A 204 -5.88 -15.32 0.78
C PRO A 204 -4.45 -14.99 0.37
N GLY A 205 -4.13 -13.72 0.06
CA GLY A 205 -2.76 -13.31 -0.19
C GLY A 205 -1.85 -13.53 1.01
N MET A 206 -2.27 -13.07 2.20
CA MET A 206 -1.53 -13.34 3.45
C MET A 206 -1.42 -14.83 3.75
N GLY A 207 -2.50 -15.59 3.54
CA GLY A 207 -2.49 -17.05 3.72
C GLY A 207 -1.45 -17.75 2.85
N ALA A 208 -1.38 -17.37 1.56
CA ALA A 208 -0.40 -17.89 0.62
C ALA A 208 1.04 -17.56 1.03
N ALA A 209 1.29 -16.34 1.52
CA ALA A 209 2.60 -15.94 2.03
C ALA A 209 3.02 -16.77 3.25
N PHE A 210 2.12 -17.01 4.21
CA PHE A 210 2.43 -17.84 5.38
C PHE A 210 2.63 -19.31 5.01
N ILE A 211 1.84 -19.85 4.08
CA ILE A 211 2.05 -21.20 3.56
C ILE A 211 3.46 -21.30 2.95
N ALA A 212 3.85 -20.36 2.10
CA ALA A 212 5.19 -20.32 1.51
C ALA A 212 6.28 -20.24 2.59
N HIS A 213 6.08 -19.42 3.62
CA HIS A 213 7.00 -19.32 4.76
C HIS A 213 7.19 -20.67 5.47
N PHE A 214 6.10 -21.34 5.84
CA PHE A 214 6.17 -22.63 6.54
C PHE A 214 6.75 -23.75 5.67
N VAL A 215 6.44 -23.79 4.39
CA VAL A 215 7.01 -24.73 3.43
C VAL A 215 8.53 -24.56 3.35
N MET A 216 9.02 -23.31 3.26
CA MET A 216 10.45 -23.04 3.22
C MET A 216 11.15 -23.37 4.53
N LEU A 217 10.51 -23.17 5.68
CA LEU A 217 11.05 -23.60 6.98
C LEU A 217 11.17 -25.13 7.07
N ALA A 218 10.15 -25.83 6.62
CA ALA A 218 10.16 -27.30 6.60
C ALA A 218 11.25 -27.84 5.67
N SER A 219 11.41 -27.26 4.49
CA SER A 219 12.47 -27.64 3.53
C SER A 219 13.88 -27.42 4.09
N LYS A 220 14.12 -26.30 4.77
CA LYS A 220 15.43 -26.05 5.42
C LYS A 220 15.73 -27.06 6.53
N LYS A 221 14.74 -27.46 7.33
CA LYS A 221 14.92 -28.52 8.33
C LYS A 221 15.22 -29.87 7.68
N ALA A 222 14.51 -30.23 6.61
CA ALA A 222 14.74 -31.49 5.89
C ALA A 222 16.17 -31.58 5.34
N VAL A 223 16.69 -30.52 4.73
CA VAL A 223 18.06 -30.48 4.21
C VAL A 223 19.09 -30.59 5.34
N SER A 224 18.85 -29.96 6.50
CA SER A 224 19.75 -30.10 7.66
C SER A 224 19.82 -31.52 8.19
N TYR A 225 18.73 -32.29 8.17
CA TYR A 225 18.73 -33.70 8.59
C TYR A 225 19.44 -34.59 7.59
N THR A 226 19.40 -34.35 6.29
CA THR A 226 20.07 -35.17 5.28
C THR A 226 21.60 -35.02 5.33
N HIS A 227 22.11 -33.88 5.78
CA HIS A 227 23.57 -33.71 5.98
C HIS A 227 24.09 -34.33 7.28
N LEU A 228 23.24 -34.63 8.24
CA LEU A 228 23.62 -35.29 9.51
C LEU A 228 23.63 -36.83 9.45
N THR A 229 23.15 -37.41 8.36
CA THR A 229 23.03 -38.89 8.19
C THR A 229 24.02 -39.50 7.21
N LEU A 230 25.12 -38.83 6.88
CA LEU A 230 26.24 -39.48 6.22
C LEU A 230 27.02 -40.30 7.28
N PRO A 231 26.98 -41.64 7.25
CA PRO A 231 27.77 -42.41 8.18
C PRO A 231 29.24 -42.27 7.87
N THR A 232 30.01 -41.75 8.83
CA THR A 232 31.43 -41.95 8.90
C THR A 232 31.76 -43.40 9.17
N THR A 233 31.64 -44.26 8.16
CA THR A 233 32.17 -45.61 8.19
C THR A 233 32.85 -45.86 6.88
N LEU A 234 34.14 -45.56 6.88
CA LEU A 234 35.16 -46.28 6.14
C LEU A 234 36.52 -45.67 6.56
N GLN A 235 37.00 -46.10 7.75
CA GLN A 235 38.39 -46.23 8.03
C GLN A 235 38.65 -47.70 8.36
N VAL A 236 39.21 -48.43 7.40
CA VAL A 236 40.06 -49.59 7.62
C VAL A 236 41.33 -49.36 6.82
#